data_790bd57f2df12b9cbc01216fbfff516b
#
_entry.id   790bd57f2df12b9cbc01216fbfff516b
#
_cell.length_a   1.000
_cell.length_b   1.000
_cell.length_c   1.000
_cell.angle_alpha   90.00
_cell.angle_beta   90.00
_cell.angle_gamma   90.00
#
_symmetry.space_group_name_H-M   'P 1'
#
loop_
_entity.id
_entity.type
_entity.pdbx_description
1 polymer ?
#
loop_
_entity_poly.entity_id
_entity_poly.type
_entity_poly.pdbx_seq_one_letter_code
_entity_poly.pdbx_strand_id
1 'polypeptide(L)'
;VGNQKVEYVDILDEKHVPFGSNLLFRCMDMQDFVLAAEICEDLWVPIPPSSRHALAGATMIANTSASNETTGKDMYRRDLVRVQSASTMSTYIYASAGEGESTSDVVFSGHNIIAENGTILKEAPRFTNDLTITEVDIQKIVSERRRMSTFCTSSDENYTFVDFTFTDHINQGPLETSLTRKFDKTPFVPSNKDSCNKRCEEILNIQAL
;
A
#
# COMPACT_ATOMS: atom_id res chain seq x y z
N VAL A 1 11.45 4.25 15.61
CA VAL A 1 12.34 3.40 14.80
C VAL A 1 12.59 2.15 15.62
N GLY A 2 11.84 1.09 15.31
CA GLY A 2 11.96 -0.20 16.00
C GLY A 2 13.32 -0.86 15.75
N ASN A 3 13.63 -1.86 16.57
CA ASN A 3 14.81 -2.70 16.38
C ASN A 3 14.73 -3.36 14.98
N GLN A 4 15.66 -3.04 14.10
CA GLN A 4 15.70 -3.59 12.73
C GLN A 4 16.10 -5.07 12.73
N LYS A 5 16.65 -5.58 13.83
CA LYS A 5 17.02 -6.98 13.95
C LYS A 5 15.78 -7.80 14.31
N VAL A 6 15.54 -8.85 13.53
CA VAL A 6 14.48 -9.81 13.84
C VAL A 6 14.94 -10.70 14.99
N GLU A 7 14.14 -10.79 16.01
CA GLU A 7 14.31 -11.66 17.17
C GLU A 7 13.21 -12.73 17.15
N TYR A 8 13.34 -13.76 17.96
CA TYR A 8 12.33 -14.80 18.09
C TYR A 8 11.81 -14.82 19.52
N VAL A 9 10.50 -14.79 19.63
CA VAL A 9 9.79 -14.73 20.91
C VAL A 9 8.76 -15.85 21.03
N ASP A 10 8.43 -16.23 22.24
CA ASP A 10 7.29 -17.13 22.49
C ASP A 10 6.08 -16.28 22.83
N ILE A 11 4.96 -16.49 22.14
CA ILE A 11 3.72 -15.76 22.34
C ILE A 11 2.59 -16.78 22.58
N LEU A 12 2.01 -16.77 23.76
CA LEU A 12 0.99 -17.73 24.17
C LEU A 12 1.47 -19.17 23.95
N ASP A 13 0.75 -19.94 23.14
CA ASP A 13 1.08 -21.35 22.83
C ASP A 13 2.03 -21.50 21.65
N GLU A 14 2.27 -20.40 20.91
CA GLU A 14 3.17 -20.36 19.76
C GLU A 14 4.62 -20.14 20.21
N LYS A 15 5.52 -20.94 19.64
CA LYS A 15 6.95 -20.90 19.96
C LYS A 15 7.76 -20.38 18.78
N HIS A 16 8.85 -19.65 19.12
CA HIS A 16 9.82 -19.21 18.13
C HIS A 16 9.20 -18.35 17.02
N VAL A 17 8.34 -17.41 17.42
CA VAL A 17 7.67 -16.48 16.52
C VAL A 17 8.63 -15.35 16.14
N PRO A 18 8.86 -15.03 14.86
CA PRO A 18 9.71 -13.92 14.47
C PRO A 18 9.06 -12.58 14.87
N PHE A 19 9.86 -11.73 15.50
CA PHE A 19 9.45 -10.44 16.02
C PHE A 19 10.44 -9.35 15.59
N GLY A 20 9.97 -8.31 14.95
CA GLY A 20 10.80 -7.20 14.47
C GLY A 20 10.14 -6.39 13.39
N SER A 21 10.80 -5.32 12.94
CA SER A 21 10.28 -4.44 11.88
C SER A 21 10.66 -4.91 10.46
N ASN A 22 11.70 -5.74 10.33
CA ASN A 22 12.19 -6.22 9.03
C ASN A 22 11.61 -7.60 8.68
N LEU A 23 10.27 -7.71 8.72
CA LEU A 23 9.54 -8.91 8.35
C LEU A 23 8.83 -8.70 7.01
N LEU A 24 8.95 -9.68 6.14
CA LEU A 24 8.22 -9.76 4.89
C LEU A 24 7.37 -11.03 4.88
N PHE A 25 6.06 -10.87 4.71
CA PHE A 25 5.12 -11.98 4.66
C PHE A 25 4.89 -12.36 3.20
N ARG A 26 5.41 -13.51 2.77
CA ARG A 26 5.36 -13.96 1.39
C ARG A 26 4.29 -15.02 1.21
N CYS A 27 3.34 -14.75 0.33
CA CYS A 27 2.31 -15.70 -0.05
C CYS A 27 2.88 -16.74 -1.01
N MET A 28 2.74 -18.02 -0.67
CA MET A 28 3.30 -19.12 -1.45
C MET A 28 2.38 -19.58 -2.59
N ASP A 29 1.10 -19.27 -2.51
CA ASP A 29 0.08 -19.63 -3.51
C ASP A 29 -0.37 -18.44 -4.39
N MET A 30 0.13 -17.23 -4.11
CA MET A 30 -0.08 -16.06 -4.95
C MET A 30 1.26 -15.42 -5.31
N GLN A 31 1.67 -15.62 -6.55
CA GLN A 31 2.96 -15.12 -7.05
C GLN A 31 3.11 -13.61 -6.83
N ASP A 32 4.28 -13.19 -6.38
CA ASP A 32 4.68 -11.81 -6.16
C ASP A 32 3.85 -11.07 -5.07
N PHE A 33 3.00 -11.76 -4.33
CA PHE A 33 2.34 -11.17 -3.16
C PHE A 33 3.29 -11.23 -1.96
N VAL A 34 3.88 -10.08 -1.64
CA VAL A 34 4.76 -9.91 -0.48
C VAL A 34 4.29 -8.70 0.31
N LEU A 35 3.80 -8.96 1.52
CA LEU A 35 3.29 -7.95 2.44
C LEU A 35 4.38 -7.52 3.43
N ALA A 36 4.48 -6.23 3.68
CA ALA A 36 5.21 -5.67 4.81
C ALA A 36 4.31 -4.73 5.62
N ALA A 37 4.64 -4.53 6.88
CA ALA A 37 3.90 -3.64 7.76
C ALA A 37 4.77 -2.49 8.25
N GLU A 38 4.18 -1.31 8.37
CA GLU A 38 4.70 -0.18 9.13
C GLU A 38 3.58 0.41 9.99
N ILE A 39 3.91 1.24 10.95
CA ILE A 39 2.94 1.68 11.96
C ILE A 39 2.88 3.20 12.01
N CYS A 40 1.66 3.72 11.78
CA CYS A 40 1.24 5.07 12.09
C CYS A 40 2.24 6.14 11.59
N GLU A 41 3.04 6.71 12.49
CA GLU A 41 3.96 7.82 12.22
C GLU A 41 5.15 7.42 11.32
N ASP A 42 5.38 6.14 11.11
CA ASP A 42 6.41 5.65 10.18
C ASP A 42 6.26 6.23 8.77
N LEU A 43 5.02 6.49 8.33
CA LEU A 43 4.75 7.14 7.03
C LEU A 43 5.19 8.61 6.98
N TRP A 44 5.29 9.29 8.13
CA TRP A 44 5.49 10.75 8.21
C TRP A 44 6.97 11.15 8.29
N VAL A 45 7.86 10.18 8.45
CA VAL A 45 9.30 10.43 8.54
C VAL A 45 9.94 10.63 7.16
N PRO A 46 11.12 11.27 7.09
CA PRO A 46 11.79 11.53 5.80
C PRO A 46 12.10 10.27 4.98
N ILE A 47 12.38 9.15 5.65
CA ILE A 47 12.61 7.84 5.02
C ILE A 47 11.70 6.82 5.71
N PRO A 48 10.46 6.64 5.25
CA PRO A 48 9.55 5.63 5.79
C PRO A 48 10.14 4.21 5.69
N PRO A 49 9.89 3.34 6.66
CA PRO A 49 10.30 1.93 6.60
C PRO A 49 9.83 1.23 5.32
N SER A 50 8.64 1.58 4.82
CA SER A 50 8.09 1.07 3.55
C SER A 50 9.03 1.25 2.35
N SER A 51 9.89 2.28 2.34
CA SER A 51 10.89 2.46 1.28
C SER A 51 11.89 1.30 1.26
N ARG A 52 12.36 0.87 2.44
CA ARG A 52 13.27 -0.27 2.56
C ARG A 52 12.54 -1.59 2.32
N HIS A 53 11.31 -1.71 2.83
CA HIS A 53 10.46 -2.90 2.60
C HIS A 53 10.25 -3.14 1.11
N ALA A 54 9.96 -2.08 0.33
CA ALA A 54 9.77 -2.19 -1.10
C ALA A 54 11.07 -2.62 -1.83
N LEU A 55 12.22 -2.07 -1.44
CA LEU A 55 13.51 -2.47 -1.98
C LEU A 55 13.87 -3.92 -1.60
N ALA A 56 13.46 -4.39 -0.42
CA ALA A 56 13.63 -5.77 0.01
C ALA A 56 12.62 -6.75 -0.66
N GLY A 57 11.68 -6.24 -1.45
CA GLY A 57 10.78 -7.05 -2.25
C GLY A 57 9.28 -6.94 -1.93
N ALA A 58 8.88 -6.17 -0.91
CA ALA A 58 7.47 -6.00 -0.60
C ALA A 58 6.73 -5.32 -1.77
N THR A 59 5.63 -5.93 -2.20
CA THR A 59 4.73 -5.37 -3.23
C THR A 59 3.50 -4.73 -2.61
N MET A 60 3.24 -5.02 -1.35
CA MET A 60 2.13 -4.49 -0.58
C MET A 60 2.64 -4.00 0.78
N ILE A 61 2.24 -2.79 1.15
CA ILE A 61 2.56 -2.18 2.44
C ILE A 61 1.25 -1.95 3.20
N ALA A 62 1.18 -2.42 4.43
CA ALA A 62 0.08 -2.13 5.35
C ALA A 62 0.56 -1.21 6.46
N ASN A 63 -0.13 -0.09 6.64
CA ASN A 63 0.10 0.84 7.75
C ASN A 63 -1.13 0.85 8.65
N THR A 64 -0.97 0.37 9.87
CA THR A 64 -1.98 0.47 10.92
C THR A 64 -1.76 1.74 11.72
N SER A 65 -2.75 2.63 11.72
CA SER A 65 -2.58 3.99 12.18
C SER A 65 -3.66 4.44 13.15
N ALA A 66 -3.26 5.05 14.25
CA ALA A 66 -4.14 5.82 15.13
C ALA A 66 -3.79 7.31 15.02
N SER A 67 -3.89 7.82 13.80
CA SER A 67 -3.61 9.23 13.51
C SER A 67 -4.82 10.09 13.85
N ASN A 68 -4.65 10.97 14.82
CA ASN A 68 -5.71 11.90 15.22
C ASN A 68 -6.13 12.81 14.06
N GLU A 69 -7.40 13.20 14.03
CA GLU A 69 -7.94 14.09 13.03
C GLU A 69 -7.77 15.55 13.45
N THR A 70 -7.31 16.37 12.50
CA THR A 70 -7.28 17.84 12.60
C THR A 70 -7.75 18.42 11.28
N THR A 71 -8.21 19.68 11.30
CA THR A 71 -8.69 20.35 10.09
C THR A 71 -7.63 20.38 8.99
N GLY A 72 -7.96 19.83 7.81
CA GLY A 72 -7.08 19.79 6.64
C GLY A 72 -6.03 18.66 6.63
N LYS A 73 -5.93 17.86 7.68
CA LYS A 73 -4.97 16.75 7.76
C LYS A 73 -5.32 15.60 6.80
N ASP A 74 -6.58 15.46 6.44
CA ASP A 74 -7.07 14.47 5.49
C ASP A 74 -6.39 14.58 4.13
N MET A 75 -6.28 15.78 3.59
CA MET A 75 -5.63 16.03 2.31
C MET A 75 -4.13 15.67 2.37
N TYR A 76 -3.46 16.10 3.43
CA TYR A 76 -2.05 15.78 3.63
C TYR A 76 -1.82 14.27 3.78
N ARG A 77 -2.63 13.57 4.58
CA ARG A 77 -2.61 12.12 4.73
C ARG A 77 -2.80 11.42 3.39
N ARG A 78 -3.79 11.85 2.63
CA ARG A 78 -4.09 11.32 1.30
C ARG A 78 -2.91 11.47 0.35
N ASP A 79 -2.27 12.63 0.33
CA ASP A 79 -1.11 12.87 -0.50
C ASP A 79 0.10 12.03 -0.07
N LEU A 80 0.36 11.88 1.23
CA LEU A 80 1.42 11.00 1.73
C LEU A 80 1.22 9.55 1.27
N VAL A 81 0.03 8.99 1.45
CA VAL A 81 -0.29 7.61 1.03
C VAL A 81 -0.10 7.46 -0.48
N ARG A 82 -0.62 8.40 -1.25
CA ARG A 82 -0.51 8.40 -2.72
C ARG A 82 0.95 8.48 -3.18
N VAL A 83 1.72 9.40 -2.62
CA VAL A 83 3.13 9.60 -2.99
C VAL A 83 3.98 8.42 -2.55
N GLN A 84 3.77 7.90 -1.34
CA GLN A 84 4.52 6.73 -0.86
C GLN A 84 4.24 5.48 -1.70
N SER A 85 2.98 5.26 -2.07
CA SER A 85 2.60 4.20 -3.02
C SER A 85 3.31 4.33 -4.37
N ALA A 86 3.45 5.55 -4.89
CA ALA A 86 4.14 5.83 -6.15
C ALA A 86 5.65 5.61 -6.04
N SER A 87 6.28 6.18 -5.01
CA SER A 87 7.74 6.12 -4.84
C SER A 87 8.25 4.72 -4.57
N THR A 88 7.46 3.90 -3.90
CA THR A 88 7.77 2.49 -3.62
C THR A 88 7.26 1.54 -4.70
N MET A 89 6.50 2.04 -5.70
CA MET A 89 5.80 1.20 -6.70
C MET A 89 5.13 0.01 -6.01
N SER A 90 4.24 0.28 -5.09
CA SER A 90 3.55 -0.74 -4.29
C SER A 90 2.07 -0.43 -4.14
N THR A 91 1.30 -1.43 -3.72
CA THR A 91 0.04 -1.17 -3.06
C THR A 91 0.31 -0.67 -1.65
N TYR A 92 -0.31 0.43 -1.28
CA TYR A 92 -0.21 0.99 0.07
C TYR A 92 -1.60 1.02 0.71
N ILE A 93 -1.75 0.32 1.82
CA ILE A 93 -3.00 0.19 2.58
C ILE A 93 -2.83 0.96 3.88
N TYR A 94 -3.55 2.06 4.01
CA TYR A 94 -3.59 2.86 5.23
C TYR A 94 -4.89 2.56 5.97
N ALA A 95 -4.78 1.87 7.10
CA ALA A 95 -5.91 1.53 7.96
C ALA A 95 -5.90 2.44 9.19
N SER A 96 -6.88 3.30 9.29
CA SER A 96 -6.97 4.34 10.32
C SER A 96 -7.95 3.98 11.42
N ALA A 97 -7.59 4.27 12.66
CA ALA A 97 -8.50 4.24 13.79
C ALA A 97 -9.73 5.12 13.54
N GLY A 98 -10.88 4.67 14.00
CA GLY A 98 -12.17 5.34 13.82
C GLY A 98 -12.94 5.49 15.11
N GLU A 99 -14.26 5.51 14.99
CA GLU A 99 -15.17 5.54 16.14
C GLU A 99 -14.96 4.33 17.04
N GLY A 100 -14.96 4.57 18.33
CA GLY A 100 -14.74 3.51 19.34
C GLY A 100 -13.31 3.45 19.88
N GLU A 101 -12.35 4.13 19.23
CA GLU A 101 -11.06 4.34 19.86
C GLU A 101 -11.17 5.19 21.11
N SER A 102 -10.36 4.84 22.13
CA SER A 102 -10.33 5.59 23.37
C SER A 102 -9.76 6.98 23.15
N THR A 103 -10.56 8.00 23.40
CA THR A 103 -10.14 9.38 23.26
C THR A 103 -10.45 10.18 24.50
N SER A 104 -9.43 10.78 25.12
CA SER A 104 -9.66 11.87 26.07
C SER A 104 -9.57 13.22 25.36
N ASP A 105 -8.57 13.39 24.47
CA ASP A 105 -8.18 14.67 23.91
C ASP A 105 -8.10 14.68 22.39
N VAL A 106 -8.32 13.55 21.72
CA VAL A 106 -8.15 13.41 20.27
C VAL A 106 -9.36 12.71 19.63
N VAL A 107 -9.55 12.97 18.33
CA VAL A 107 -10.62 12.38 17.53
C VAL A 107 -10.00 11.58 16.40
N PHE A 108 -10.58 10.42 16.10
CA PHE A 108 -10.19 9.58 14.99
C PHE A 108 -11.32 9.51 13.95
N SER A 109 -10.98 9.51 12.68
CA SER A 109 -11.97 9.65 11.60
C SER A 109 -12.22 8.38 10.79
N GLY A 110 -11.47 7.30 11.01
CA GLY A 110 -11.61 6.11 10.19
C GLY A 110 -11.21 6.30 8.72
N HIS A 111 -10.34 7.28 8.43
CA HIS A 111 -9.95 7.63 7.07
C HIS A 111 -9.04 6.58 6.45
N ASN A 112 -9.63 5.46 6.00
CA ASN A 112 -8.93 4.39 5.33
C ASN A 112 -8.64 4.74 3.87
N ILE A 113 -7.44 4.41 3.39
CA ILE A 113 -7.01 4.73 2.02
C ILE A 113 -6.26 3.54 1.45
N ILE A 114 -6.61 3.14 0.23
CA ILE A 114 -5.87 2.13 -0.53
C ILE A 114 -5.37 2.77 -1.83
N ALA A 115 -4.06 2.76 -2.00
CA ALA A 115 -3.41 3.30 -3.19
C ALA A 115 -2.57 2.23 -3.89
N GLU A 116 -2.46 2.29 -5.21
CA GLU A 116 -1.65 1.43 -6.05
C GLU A 116 -0.79 2.28 -6.98
N ASN A 117 0.51 2.22 -6.83
CA ASN A 117 1.46 2.93 -7.69
C ASN A 117 1.04 4.39 -7.98
N GLY A 118 0.74 5.15 -6.93
CA GLY A 118 0.38 6.56 -7.01
C GLY A 118 -1.08 6.87 -7.36
N THR A 119 -1.91 5.85 -7.55
CA THR A 119 -3.34 6.01 -7.81
C THR A 119 -4.14 5.61 -6.58
N ILE A 120 -5.00 6.50 -6.08
CA ILE A 120 -5.96 6.13 -5.03
C ILE A 120 -7.02 5.24 -5.65
N LEU A 121 -7.10 4.00 -5.21
CA LEU A 121 -8.11 3.04 -5.66
C LEU A 121 -9.40 3.15 -4.87
N LYS A 122 -9.27 3.34 -3.56
CA LYS A 122 -10.40 3.47 -2.66
C LYS A 122 -10.04 4.36 -1.48
N GLU A 123 -10.98 5.17 -1.06
CA GLU A 123 -10.87 6.07 0.07
C GLU A 123 -12.20 6.02 0.84
N ALA A 124 -12.13 5.79 2.14
CA ALA A 124 -13.30 5.79 3.00
C ALA A 124 -13.76 7.22 3.27
N PRO A 125 -15.06 7.47 3.31
CA PRO A 125 -15.56 8.71 3.90
C PRO A 125 -15.08 8.81 5.35
N ARG A 126 -14.69 10.01 5.77
CA ARG A 126 -14.31 10.23 7.17
C ARG A 126 -15.52 10.10 8.08
N PHE A 127 -15.26 9.69 9.33
CA PHE A 127 -16.27 9.50 10.37
C PHE A 127 -17.28 8.41 10.04
N THR A 128 -16.80 7.36 9.35
CA THR A 128 -17.54 6.14 9.09
C THR A 128 -16.72 4.92 9.53
N ASN A 129 -17.42 3.81 9.83
CA ASN A 129 -16.81 2.55 10.26
C ASN A 129 -16.97 1.43 9.22
N ASP A 130 -17.21 1.79 7.97
CA ASP A 130 -17.40 0.83 6.89
C ASP A 130 -16.09 0.16 6.47
N LEU A 131 -16.20 -1.08 6.01
CA LEU A 131 -15.08 -1.78 5.39
C LEU A 131 -14.69 -1.12 4.07
N THR A 132 -13.42 -0.86 3.91
CA THR A 132 -12.84 -0.31 2.67
C THR A 132 -12.23 -1.44 1.87
N ILE A 133 -12.88 -1.83 0.78
CA ILE A 133 -12.49 -2.98 -0.05
C ILE A 133 -12.26 -2.53 -1.49
N THR A 134 -11.16 -3.00 -2.09
CA THR A 134 -10.86 -2.82 -3.52
C THR A 134 -9.98 -3.96 -4.03
N GLU A 135 -9.84 -4.05 -5.34
CA GLU A 135 -8.95 -4.98 -6.02
C GLU A 135 -7.63 -4.28 -6.35
N VAL A 136 -6.52 -5.00 -6.20
CA VAL A 136 -5.17 -4.52 -6.53
C VAL A 136 -4.54 -5.43 -7.58
N ASP A 137 -3.68 -4.85 -8.44
CA ASP A 137 -2.99 -5.59 -9.49
C ASP A 137 -1.49 -5.70 -9.17
N ILE A 138 -1.12 -6.76 -8.47
CA ILE A 138 0.26 -7.03 -8.07
C ILE A 138 1.16 -7.26 -9.28
N GLN A 139 0.66 -7.92 -10.33
CA GLN A 139 1.44 -8.19 -11.53
C GLN A 139 1.78 -6.92 -12.29
N LYS A 140 0.88 -5.95 -12.31
CA LYS A 140 1.14 -4.61 -12.84
C LYS A 140 2.27 -3.92 -12.06
N ILE A 141 2.22 -3.95 -10.73
CA ILE A 141 3.28 -3.39 -9.87
C ILE A 141 4.64 -3.99 -10.22
N VAL A 142 4.73 -5.30 -10.30
CA VAL A 142 5.98 -6.00 -10.64
C VAL A 142 6.45 -5.67 -12.06
N SER A 143 5.53 -5.58 -13.01
CA SER A 143 5.83 -5.17 -14.38
C SER A 143 6.41 -3.76 -14.45
N GLU A 144 5.84 -2.80 -13.73
CA GLU A 144 6.33 -1.43 -13.67
C GLU A 144 7.72 -1.35 -13.01
N ARG A 145 7.96 -2.09 -11.91
CA ARG A 145 9.28 -2.19 -11.28
C ARG A 145 10.34 -2.72 -12.25
N ARG A 146 10.03 -3.75 -13.05
CA ARG A 146 10.95 -4.33 -14.04
C ARG A 146 11.30 -3.36 -15.18
N ARG A 147 10.40 -2.43 -15.51
CA ARG A 147 10.63 -1.40 -16.52
C ARG A 147 11.50 -0.26 -16.03
N MET A 148 11.50 -0.01 -14.72
CA MET A 148 12.28 1.08 -14.12
C MET A 148 13.68 0.59 -13.73
N SER A 149 14.67 0.91 -14.56
CA SER A 149 16.06 0.50 -14.34
C SER A 149 16.69 1.05 -13.06
N THR A 150 16.13 2.12 -12.50
CA THR A 150 16.57 2.75 -11.25
C THR A 150 15.90 2.15 -10.01
N PHE A 151 14.88 1.30 -10.17
CA PHE A 151 14.29 0.55 -9.05
C PHE A 151 15.11 -0.72 -8.84
N CYS A 152 16.17 -0.61 -8.05
CA CYS A 152 17.01 -1.75 -7.71
C CYS A 152 16.51 -2.42 -6.44
N THR A 153 15.96 -3.63 -6.55
CA THR A 153 15.74 -4.47 -5.38
C THR A 153 17.09 -4.86 -4.80
N SER A 154 17.26 -4.63 -3.51
CA SER A 154 18.42 -5.11 -2.78
C SER A 154 18.01 -6.32 -1.95
N SER A 155 18.74 -7.42 -2.05
CA SER A 155 18.66 -8.49 -1.04
C SER A 155 19.27 -7.92 0.25
N ASP A 156 18.44 -7.41 1.13
CA ASP A 156 18.90 -6.99 2.45
C ASP A 156 18.91 -8.22 3.36
N GLU A 157 20.10 -8.67 3.75
CA GLU A 157 20.33 -9.82 4.66
C GLU A 157 19.66 -9.62 6.02
N ASN A 158 19.22 -8.41 6.34
CA ASN A 158 18.52 -8.09 7.58
C ASN A 158 17.02 -8.39 7.54
N TYR A 159 16.47 -8.78 6.40
CA TYR A 159 15.04 -9.14 6.28
C TYR A 159 14.80 -10.62 6.50
N THR A 160 13.74 -10.93 7.23
CA THR A 160 13.25 -12.30 7.42
C THR A 160 11.93 -12.47 6.67
N PHE A 161 11.87 -13.53 5.84
CA PHE A 161 10.63 -13.91 5.18
C PHE A 161 9.83 -14.86 6.06
N VAL A 162 8.56 -14.56 6.20
CA VAL A 162 7.56 -15.44 6.82
C VAL A 162 6.63 -15.91 5.71
N ASP A 163 6.73 -17.19 5.35
CA ASP A 163 5.92 -17.77 4.30
C ASP A 163 4.54 -18.13 4.84
N PHE A 164 3.50 -17.84 4.06
CA PHE A 164 2.13 -18.21 4.37
C PHE A 164 1.36 -18.63 3.12
N THR A 165 0.23 -19.28 3.30
CA THR A 165 -0.70 -19.66 2.24
C THR A 165 -2.10 -19.21 2.60
N PHE A 166 -2.91 -18.90 1.60
CA PHE A 166 -4.36 -18.76 1.77
C PHE A 166 -4.99 -20.16 1.78
N THR A 167 -4.76 -20.89 2.84
CA THR A 167 -5.15 -22.29 3.01
C THR A 167 -6.45 -22.73 2.33
N ASP A 168 -6.60 -24.00 2.02
CA ASP A 168 -7.77 -24.74 1.53
C ASP A 168 -8.14 -24.61 0.05
N HIS A 169 -7.65 -23.61 -0.67
CA HIS A 169 -8.01 -23.42 -2.09
C HIS A 169 -6.91 -23.83 -3.08
N ILE A 170 -5.70 -24.13 -2.61
CA ILE A 170 -4.53 -24.47 -3.46
C ILE A 170 -4.82 -25.67 -4.38
N ASN A 171 -5.68 -26.58 -3.94
CA ASN A 171 -6.03 -27.80 -4.68
C ASN A 171 -7.25 -27.66 -5.61
N GLN A 172 -7.87 -26.47 -5.70
CA GLN A 172 -9.09 -26.26 -6.46
C GLN A 172 -8.87 -25.69 -7.88
N GLY A 173 -7.61 -25.47 -8.28
CA GLY A 173 -7.27 -24.85 -9.56
C GLY A 173 -7.50 -23.33 -9.56
N PRO A 174 -7.36 -22.66 -10.73
CA PRO A 174 -7.54 -21.23 -10.80
C PRO A 174 -8.98 -20.86 -10.43
N LEU A 175 -9.11 -19.99 -9.42
CA LEU A 175 -10.40 -19.42 -9.05
C LEU A 175 -10.89 -18.47 -10.16
N GLU A 176 -12.03 -18.78 -10.73
CA GLU A 176 -12.73 -17.83 -11.59
C GLU A 176 -13.31 -16.73 -10.69
N THR A 177 -12.72 -15.55 -10.74
CA THR A 177 -13.23 -14.37 -10.04
C THR A 177 -13.77 -13.38 -11.04
N SER A 178 -14.89 -12.73 -10.70
CA SER A 178 -15.39 -11.61 -11.49
C SER A 178 -14.59 -10.35 -11.15
N LEU A 179 -14.00 -9.73 -12.17
CA LEU A 179 -13.29 -8.47 -12.01
C LEU A 179 -14.30 -7.34 -11.73
N THR A 180 -14.20 -6.72 -10.56
CA THR A 180 -15.05 -5.57 -10.17
C THR A 180 -14.40 -4.24 -10.47
N ARG A 181 -13.08 -4.22 -10.68
CA ARG A 181 -12.31 -3.03 -11.02
C ARG A 181 -12.72 -2.50 -12.40
N LYS A 182 -13.05 -1.21 -12.45
CA LYS A 182 -13.39 -0.53 -13.70
C LYS A 182 -12.13 0.00 -14.36
N PHE A 183 -11.96 -0.30 -15.63
CA PHE A 183 -10.93 0.28 -16.48
C PHE A 183 -11.54 1.32 -17.39
N ASP A 184 -10.86 2.45 -17.55
CA ASP A 184 -11.29 3.48 -18.50
C ASP A 184 -11.13 2.93 -19.93
N LYS A 185 -12.19 3.03 -20.72
CA LYS A 185 -12.17 2.59 -22.13
C LYS A 185 -11.26 3.47 -22.98
N THR A 186 -11.03 4.69 -22.56
CA THR A 186 -10.22 5.69 -23.25
C THR A 186 -9.18 6.30 -22.28
N PRO A 187 -8.19 5.51 -21.83
CA PRO A 187 -7.28 5.93 -20.77
C PRO A 187 -6.43 7.14 -21.13
N PHE A 188 -6.30 7.46 -22.43
CA PHE A 188 -5.52 8.60 -22.91
C PHE A 188 -6.34 9.87 -23.10
N VAL A 189 -7.66 9.76 -23.08
CA VAL A 189 -8.57 10.90 -23.27
C VAL A 189 -9.33 11.18 -21.99
N PRO A 190 -9.02 12.27 -21.25
CA PRO A 190 -9.75 12.63 -20.06
C PRO A 190 -11.25 12.84 -20.35
N SER A 191 -12.11 12.32 -19.49
CA SER A 191 -13.56 12.45 -19.61
C SER A 191 -14.06 13.89 -19.34
N ASN A 192 -13.29 14.68 -18.64
CA ASN A 192 -13.56 16.09 -18.32
C ASN A 192 -12.98 16.98 -19.44
N LYS A 193 -13.81 17.90 -19.98
CA LYS A 193 -13.45 18.80 -21.09
C LYS A 193 -12.24 19.68 -20.78
N ASP A 194 -12.14 20.23 -19.57
CA ASP A 194 -11.02 21.10 -19.18
C ASP A 194 -9.72 20.29 -19.09
N SER A 195 -9.78 19.09 -18.51
CA SER A 195 -8.64 18.18 -18.46
C SER A 195 -8.24 17.70 -19.86
N CYS A 196 -9.21 17.51 -20.76
CA CYS A 196 -8.95 17.15 -22.15
C CYS A 196 -8.24 18.28 -22.89
N ASN A 197 -8.73 19.53 -22.79
CA ASN A 197 -8.09 20.69 -23.40
C ASN A 197 -6.65 20.87 -22.91
N LYS A 198 -6.44 20.80 -21.60
CA LYS A 198 -5.10 20.86 -21.00
C LYS A 198 -4.18 19.75 -21.54
N ARG A 199 -4.70 18.53 -21.67
CA ARG A 199 -3.94 17.41 -22.22
C ARG A 199 -3.59 17.61 -23.70
N CYS A 200 -4.52 18.15 -24.50
CA CYS A 200 -4.25 18.46 -25.91
C CYS A 200 -3.19 19.56 -26.06
N GLU A 201 -3.26 20.59 -25.23
CA GLU A 201 -2.27 21.66 -25.20
C GLU A 201 -0.88 21.12 -24.79
N GLU A 202 -0.83 20.26 -23.76
CA GLU A 202 0.40 19.60 -23.32
C GLU A 202 1.03 18.74 -24.43
N ILE A 203 0.22 17.92 -25.12
CA ILE A 203 0.68 17.10 -26.25
C ILE A 203 1.22 17.99 -27.37
N LEU A 204 0.50 19.04 -27.73
CA LEU A 204 0.94 19.97 -28.78
C LEU A 204 2.30 20.60 -28.44
N ASN A 205 2.46 21.07 -27.20
CA ASN A 205 3.70 21.67 -26.74
C ASN A 205 4.86 20.66 -26.73
N ILE A 206 4.64 19.43 -26.33
CA ILE A 206 5.67 18.37 -26.36
C ILE A 206 6.10 18.05 -27.80
N GLN A 207 5.17 18.08 -28.76
CA GLN A 207 5.48 17.80 -30.17
C GLN A 207 6.12 18.98 -30.89
N ALA A 208 5.92 20.21 -30.40
CA ALA A 208 6.43 21.43 -31.04
C ALA A 208 7.86 21.79 -30.59
N LEU A 209 8.37 21.18 -29.52
CA LEU A 209 9.74 21.33 -29.01
C LEU A 209 10.67 20.25 -29.55
#